data_4a93713e0d1182616129a3d54d40f1e3
#
_entry.id   4a93713e0d1182616129a3d54d40f1e3
#
_cell.length_a   1.000
_cell.length_b   1.000
_cell.length_c   1.000
_cell.angle_alpha   90.00
_cell.angle_beta   90.00
_cell.angle_gamma   90.00
#
_symmetry.space_group_name_H-M   'P 1'
#
loop_
_entity.id
_entity.type
_entity.pdbx_description
1 polymer ?
#
loop_
_entity_poly.entity_id
_entity_poly.type
_entity_poly.pdbx_seq_one_letter_code
_entity_poly.pdbx_strand_id
1 'polypeptide(L)' 'MAVMIKLRLPGPTRDFESVQALPGLAGLPLDPRFGLIPISPRDSLYVVRTDLIDDLDRRRRLSPEIIEAYGDVRISSA' A
#
# COMPACT_ATOMS: atom_id res chain seq x y z
N MET A 1 10.28 -7.51 -8.84
CA MET A 1 8.89 -7.88 -8.68
C MET A 1 8.14 -6.75 -8.01
N ALA A 2 6.95 -6.43 -8.45
CA ALA A 2 6.23 -5.31 -7.88
C ALA A 2 5.00 -5.78 -7.14
N VAL A 3 4.77 -5.18 -5.98
CA VAL A 3 3.60 -5.45 -5.15
C VAL A 3 2.82 -4.17 -5.02
N MET A 4 1.53 -4.22 -5.30
CA MET A 4 0.64 -3.09 -5.11
C MET A 4 -0.07 -3.24 -3.79
N ILE A 5 -0.13 -2.17 -3.02
CA ILE A 5 -0.80 -2.17 -1.74
C ILE A 5 -1.97 -1.20 -1.82
N LYS A 6 -3.17 -1.74 -1.67
CA LYS A 6 -4.39 -0.95 -1.73
C LYS A 6 -4.72 -0.43 -0.34
N LEU A 7 -4.96 0.86 -0.25
CA LEU A 7 -5.17 1.54 1.02
C LEU A 7 -6.49 2.31 1.01
N ARG A 8 -7.11 2.40 2.18
CA ARG A 8 -8.20 3.34 2.41
C ARG A 8 -7.67 4.42 3.33
N LEU A 9 -7.68 5.66 2.85
CA LEU A 9 -7.12 6.79 3.58
C LEU A 9 -8.23 7.83 3.82
N PRO A 10 -9.05 7.64 4.84
CA PRO A 10 -10.08 8.63 5.16
C PRO A 10 -9.45 9.88 5.74
N GLY A 11 -10.11 11.01 5.54
CA GLY A 11 -9.63 12.27 6.09
C GLY A 11 -8.62 12.96 5.19
N PRO A 12 -7.93 13.97 5.72
CA PRO A 12 -7.08 14.84 4.90
C PRO A 12 -5.69 14.28 4.58
N THR A 13 -5.27 13.21 5.25
CA THR A 13 -3.94 12.64 5.03
C THR A 13 -3.90 11.88 3.71
N ARG A 14 -3.32 12.49 2.70
CA ARG A 14 -3.34 11.92 1.35
C ARG A 14 -2.03 12.15 0.61
N ASP A 15 -0.93 12.21 1.32
CA ASP A 15 0.36 12.34 0.67
C ASP A 15 1.20 11.11 0.90
N PHE A 16 2.21 10.95 0.06
CA PHE A 16 3.07 9.78 0.08
C PHE A 16 3.83 9.66 1.39
N GLU A 17 4.31 10.77 1.91
CA GLU A 17 5.09 10.76 3.15
C GLU A 17 4.26 10.28 4.33
N SER A 18 3.03 10.75 4.43
CA SER A 18 2.14 10.33 5.51
C SER A 18 1.85 8.84 5.43
N VAL A 19 1.70 8.31 4.21
CA VAL A 19 1.47 6.89 4.01
C VAL A 19 2.70 6.08 4.42
N GLN A 20 3.89 6.55 4.05
CA GLN A 20 5.12 5.88 4.46
C GLN A 20 5.26 5.79 5.97
N ALA A 21 4.68 6.74 6.69
CA ALA A 21 4.77 6.77 8.14
C ALA A 21 3.80 5.83 8.83
N LEU A 22 2.90 5.18 8.10
CA LEU A 22 1.97 4.23 8.71
C LEU A 22 2.73 3.05 9.31
N PRO A 23 2.37 2.64 10.54
CA PRO A 23 3.10 1.54 11.19
C PRO A 23 3.11 0.26 10.36
N GLY A 24 2.03 -0.03 9.66
CA GLY A 24 1.93 -1.24 8.86
C GLY A 24 2.78 -1.21 7.60
N LEU A 25 3.29 -0.04 7.21
CA LEU A 25 4.14 0.11 6.03
C LEU A 25 5.57 0.42 6.40
N ALA A 26 5.87 0.51 7.68
CA ALA A 26 7.23 0.83 8.14
C ALA A 26 8.20 -0.25 7.67
N GLY A 27 9.35 0.18 7.18
CA GLY A 27 10.38 -0.73 6.69
C GLY A 27 10.19 -1.23 5.28
N LEU A 28 9.07 -0.90 4.63
CA LEU A 28 8.87 -1.30 3.25
C LEU A 28 9.50 -0.27 2.30
N PRO A 29 10.18 -0.71 1.25
CA PRO A 29 10.74 0.20 0.26
C PRO A 29 9.69 0.65 -0.74
N LEU A 30 8.83 1.58 -0.33
CA LEU A 30 7.80 2.11 -1.20
C LEU A 30 8.43 2.90 -2.34
N ASP A 31 7.89 2.74 -3.54
CA ASP A 31 8.42 3.38 -4.74
C ASP A 31 7.94 4.84 -4.80
N PRO A 32 8.83 5.83 -4.62
CA PRO A 32 8.41 7.22 -4.67
C PRO A 32 8.05 7.71 -6.07
N ARG A 33 8.53 7.03 -7.09
CA ARG A 33 8.17 7.38 -8.46
C ARG A 33 6.75 6.99 -8.77
N PHE A 34 6.33 5.85 -8.25
CA PHE A 34 4.94 5.44 -8.37
C PHE A 34 4.06 6.38 -7.53
N GLY A 35 4.53 6.72 -6.34
CA GLY A 35 3.84 7.65 -5.47
C GLY A 35 2.57 7.07 -4.89
N LEU A 36 1.64 7.94 -4.57
CA LEU A 36 0.33 7.58 -4.04
C LEU A 36 -0.69 7.82 -5.13
N ILE A 37 -1.25 6.75 -5.67
CA ILE A 37 -2.16 6.82 -6.82
C ILE A 37 -3.59 6.65 -6.35
N PRO A 38 -4.46 7.63 -6.61
CA PRO A 38 -5.88 7.48 -6.26
C PRO A 38 -6.56 6.55 -7.28
N ILE A 39 -7.24 5.53 -6.76
CA ILE A 39 -8.02 4.62 -7.63
C ILE A 39 -9.51 4.86 -7.50
N SER A 40 -9.95 5.33 -6.35
CA SER A 40 -11.33 5.74 -6.16
C SER A 40 -11.36 6.82 -5.09
N PRO A 41 -11.14 8.09 -5.47
CA PRO A 41 -11.11 9.18 -4.48
C PRO A 41 -12.41 9.31 -3.70
N ARG A 42 -13.53 8.98 -4.34
CA ARG A 42 -14.82 9.01 -3.66
C ARG A 42 -14.85 8.06 -2.46
N ASP A 43 -14.19 6.91 -2.60
CA ASP A 43 -14.16 5.90 -1.54
C ASP A 43 -12.87 5.97 -0.72
N SER A 44 -12.07 7.00 -0.94
CA SER A 44 -10.78 7.19 -0.28
C SER A 44 -9.81 6.05 -0.54
N LEU A 45 -9.89 5.45 -1.72
CA LEU A 45 -9.03 4.31 -2.07
C LEU A 45 -7.82 4.78 -2.87
N TYR A 46 -6.66 4.31 -2.45
CA TYR A 46 -5.38 4.66 -3.05
C TYR A 46 -4.52 3.42 -3.17
N VAL A 47 -3.46 3.52 -3.95
CA VAL A 47 -2.52 2.42 -4.08
C VAL A 47 -1.09 2.95 -4.05
N VAL A 48 -0.21 2.20 -3.42
CA VAL A 48 1.23 2.43 -3.46
C VAL A 48 1.91 1.17 -3.97
N ARG A 49 3.17 1.28 -4.33
CA ARG A 49 3.93 0.16 -4.88
C ARG A 49 5.17 -0.08 -4.06
N THR A 50 5.50 -1.34 -3.86
CA THR A 50 6.76 -1.74 -3.24
C THR A 50 7.32 -2.94 -3.99
N ASP A 51 8.60 -3.24 -3.78
CA ASP A 51 9.23 -4.39 -4.43
C ASP A 51 8.93 -5.68 -3.70
N LEU A 52 8.66 -5.60 -2.40
CA LEU A 52 8.34 -6.79 -1.63
C LEU A 52 7.50 -6.41 -0.43
N ILE A 53 6.73 -7.37 0.05
CA ILE A 53 5.99 -7.21 1.29
C ILE A 53 6.01 -8.56 2.00
N ASP A 54 6.17 -8.51 3.31
CA ASP A 54 6.13 -9.70 4.16
C ASP A 54 5.10 -9.50 5.24
N ASP A 55 4.65 -10.61 5.81
CA ASP A 55 3.80 -10.58 7.00
C ASP A 55 2.60 -9.64 6.84
N LEU A 56 1.89 -9.79 5.75
CA LEU A 56 0.78 -8.91 5.41
C LEU A 56 -0.28 -8.85 6.52
N ASP A 57 -0.58 -9.99 7.14
CA ASP A 57 -1.59 -10.02 8.20
C ASP A 57 -1.21 -9.15 9.38
N ARG A 58 0.06 -9.20 9.78
CA ARG A 58 0.56 -8.38 10.87
C ARG A 58 0.50 -6.90 10.50
N ARG A 59 0.91 -6.58 9.28
CA ARG A 59 0.91 -5.20 8.80
C ARG A 59 -0.50 -4.64 8.74
N ARG A 60 -1.46 -5.45 8.36
CA ARG A 60 -2.86 -5.03 8.34
C ARG A 60 -3.40 -4.79 9.75
N ARG A 61 -2.94 -5.57 10.72
CA ARG A 61 -3.31 -5.34 12.12
C ARG A 61 -2.73 -4.03 12.64
N LEU A 62 -1.51 -3.70 12.22
CA LEU A 62 -0.88 -2.45 12.64
C LEU A 62 -1.51 -1.23 11.96
N SER A 63 -1.93 -1.38 10.73
CA SER A 63 -2.54 -0.29 9.97
C SER A 63 -3.78 -0.82 9.25
N PRO A 64 -4.96 -0.66 9.86
CA PRO A 64 -6.20 -1.11 9.23
C PRO A 64 -6.50 -0.42 7.90
N GLU A 65 -5.81 0.67 7.62
CA GLU A 65 -5.91 1.35 6.33
C GLU A 65 -5.52 0.45 5.17
N ILE A 66 -4.68 -0.56 5.43
CA ILE A 66 -4.27 -1.50 4.40
C ILE A 66 -5.42 -2.46 4.12
N ILE A 67 -5.93 -2.43 2.89
CA ILE A 67 -7.03 -3.30 2.51
C ILE A 67 -6.50 -4.64 2.02
N GLU A 68 -5.57 -4.58 1.06
CA GLU A 68 -4.99 -5.79 0.49
C GLU A 68 -3.69 -5.45 -0.21
N ALA A 69 -2.90 -6.49 -0.48
CA ALA A 69 -1.71 -6.37 -1.28
C ALA A 69 -1.75 -7.44 -2.36
N TYR A 70 -1.31 -7.10 -3.55
CA TYR A 70 -1.28 -8.06 -4.65
C TYR A 70 -0.08 -7.77 -5.54
N GLY A 71 0.52 -8.83 -6.03
CA GLY A 71 1.66 -8.70 -6.93
C GLY A 71 1.21 -8.61 -8.37
N ASP A 72 1.99 -7.93 -9.18
CA ASP A 72 1.78 -7.95 -10.62
C ASP A 72 2.31 -9.23 -11.20
N VAL A 73 2.88 -10.00 -10.39
CA VAL A 73 3.46 -11.26 -10.74
C VAL A 73 2.46 -12.31 -11.00
N ARG A 74 1.77 -12.38 -10.60
CA ARG A 74 0.99 -13.35 -10.71
C ARG A 74 1.42 -14.62 -10.96
N ILE A 75 2.07 -14.76 -10.87
CA ILE A 75 2.48 -15.46 -10.99
C ILE A 75 2.59 -16.38 -10.86
N SER A 76 2.59 -16.62 -10.89
CA SER A 76 2.74 -17.15 -10.78
C SER A 76 2.59 -18.03 -10.88
N SER A 77 2.57 -18.29 -11.12
CA SER A 77 2.52 -18.90 -11.26
C SER A 77 2.52 -19.70 -11.35
N ALA A 78 2.46 -19.98 -11.45
CA ALA A 78 2.60 -20.63 -11.54
C ALA A 78 2.88 -21.05 -11.55
#